data_3bcb2895015130a38f162967d0da803a
#
_entry.id   3bcb2895015130a38f162967d0da803a
#
_cell.length_a   1.000
_cell.length_b   1.000
_cell.length_c   1.000
_cell.angle_alpha   90.00
_cell.angle_beta   90.00
_cell.angle_gamma   90.00
#
_symmetry.space_group_name_H-M   'P 1'
#
loop_
_entity.id
_entity.type
_entity.pdbx_description
1 polymer ?
#
loop_
_entity_poly.entity_id
_entity_poly.type
_entity_poly.pdbx_seq_one_letter_code
_entity_poly.pdbx_strand_id
1 'polypeptide(L)'
;MPSLFDSETDAPEERKVLKRTLSAQKITFILTALCAVIYFLQNVGFEELIVDLFHYPAYSWEDQEIWRYFTHAIIHLSVPHILFNLSWFWLFGGAIERRFGSFHFLLLVLVSAAVSGAVQNYFTGPAFFGLSGVVYAVLGYVLVVDKLHPHSFDLPEGFFTMLLVGLLFGFISPLFGINIGNAAHISGFILGLVWGFLQSKINIKKFS
;
A
#
# COMPACT_ATOMS: atom_id res chain seq x y z
N MET A 1 -13.28 -49.00 2.59
CA MET A 1 -12.27 -48.04 2.16
C MET A 1 -12.94 -46.93 1.41
N PRO A 2 -13.04 -45.69 1.96
CA PRO A 2 -13.56 -44.55 1.20
C PRO A 2 -12.46 -44.14 0.21
N SER A 3 -12.85 -43.84 -1.03
CA SER A 3 -11.93 -43.49 -2.13
C SER A 3 -11.32 -42.12 -1.90
N LEU A 4 -10.01 -42.00 -2.10
CA LEU A 4 -9.20 -40.80 -2.00
C LEU A 4 -9.43 -39.78 -3.15
N PHE A 5 -10.60 -39.78 -3.82
CA PHE A 5 -10.89 -38.98 -5.01
C PHE A 5 -12.13 -38.09 -4.92
N ASP A 6 -12.65 -37.81 -3.70
CA ASP A 6 -13.81 -36.90 -3.53
C ASP A 6 -13.43 -35.39 -3.37
N SER A 7 -12.25 -34.95 -3.88
CA SER A 7 -11.80 -33.55 -3.78
C SER A 7 -12.20 -32.64 -4.97
N GLU A 8 -13.05 -33.12 -5.90
CA GLU A 8 -13.43 -32.36 -7.11
C GLU A 8 -14.67 -31.45 -6.96
N THR A 9 -15.39 -31.51 -5.83
CA THR A 9 -16.66 -30.75 -5.64
C THR A 9 -16.45 -29.31 -5.19
N ASP A 10 -15.30 -28.94 -4.61
CA ASP A 10 -15.07 -27.60 -4.02
C ASP A 10 -14.50 -26.57 -5.02
N ALA A 11 -13.91 -27.01 -6.14
CA ALA A 11 -13.30 -26.15 -7.13
C ALA A 11 -14.23 -25.09 -7.79
N PRO A 12 -15.53 -25.37 -8.06
CA PRO A 12 -16.44 -24.36 -8.62
C PRO A 12 -16.78 -23.25 -7.63
N GLU A 13 -16.94 -23.55 -6.35
CA GLU A 13 -17.31 -22.58 -5.33
C GLU A 13 -16.12 -21.68 -4.96
N GLU A 14 -14.93 -22.25 -4.79
CA GLU A 14 -13.70 -21.49 -4.58
C GLU A 14 -13.44 -20.52 -5.73
N ARG A 15 -13.66 -20.93 -6.99
CA ARG A 15 -13.54 -20.05 -8.15
C ARG A 15 -14.54 -18.90 -8.14
N LYS A 16 -15.77 -19.12 -7.66
CA LYS A 16 -16.78 -18.06 -7.52
C LYS A 16 -16.40 -17.08 -6.41
N VAL A 17 -15.94 -17.59 -5.25
CA VAL A 17 -15.47 -16.77 -4.14
C VAL A 17 -14.28 -15.91 -4.58
N LEU A 18 -13.28 -16.51 -5.25
CA LEU A 18 -12.13 -15.79 -5.78
C LEU A 18 -12.55 -14.69 -6.78
N LYS A 19 -13.40 -15.01 -7.75
CA LYS A 19 -13.91 -14.02 -8.72
C LYS A 19 -14.65 -12.88 -8.02
N ARG A 20 -15.49 -13.18 -7.03
CA ARG A 20 -16.23 -12.17 -6.25
C ARG A 20 -15.25 -11.28 -5.45
N THR A 21 -14.26 -11.86 -4.82
CA THR A 21 -13.24 -11.14 -4.07
C THR A 21 -12.44 -10.21 -5.00
N LEU A 22 -11.91 -10.71 -6.11
CA LEU A 22 -11.16 -9.92 -7.08
C LEU A 22 -12.01 -8.81 -7.71
N SER A 23 -13.29 -9.05 -7.97
CA SER A 23 -14.19 -8.02 -8.50
C SER A 23 -14.48 -6.90 -7.50
N ALA A 24 -14.37 -7.19 -6.19
CA ALA A 24 -14.63 -6.24 -5.12
C ALA A 24 -13.37 -5.47 -4.67
N GLN A 25 -12.18 -5.82 -5.19
CA GLN A 25 -10.89 -5.18 -4.87
C GLN A 25 -10.04 -4.94 -6.12
N LYS A 26 -10.64 -4.32 -7.13
CA LYS A 26 -10.02 -4.12 -8.46
C LYS A 26 -8.77 -3.25 -8.42
N ILE A 27 -8.79 -2.16 -7.66
CA ILE A 27 -7.65 -1.22 -7.55
C ILE A 27 -6.50 -1.92 -6.83
N THR A 28 -6.78 -2.63 -5.74
CA THR A 28 -5.77 -3.42 -5.03
C THR A 28 -5.11 -4.44 -5.96
N PHE A 29 -5.91 -5.18 -6.73
CA PHE A 29 -5.40 -6.17 -7.69
C PHE A 29 -4.54 -5.52 -8.78
N ILE A 30 -5.06 -4.46 -9.42
CA ILE A 30 -4.37 -3.78 -10.53
C ILE A 30 -3.02 -3.22 -10.06
N LEU A 31 -2.99 -2.52 -8.93
CA LEU A 31 -1.76 -1.92 -8.42
C LEU A 31 -0.76 -2.96 -7.95
N THR A 32 -1.22 -4.05 -7.30
CA THR A 32 -0.36 -5.16 -6.92
C THR A 32 0.28 -5.81 -8.16
N ALA A 33 -0.53 -6.10 -9.19
CA ALA A 33 -0.03 -6.67 -10.44
C ALA A 33 0.94 -5.72 -11.16
N LEU A 34 0.62 -4.41 -11.18
CA LEU A 34 1.48 -3.39 -11.78
C LEU A 34 2.85 -3.31 -11.08
N CYS A 35 2.88 -3.25 -9.74
CA CYS A 35 4.14 -3.28 -8.98
C CYS A 35 4.95 -4.54 -9.26
N ALA A 36 4.29 -5.71 -9.31
CA ALA A 36 4.96 -6.98 -9.59
C ALA A 36 5.57 -7.02 -11.01
N VAL A 37 4.81 -6.55 -12.02
CA VAL A 37 5.30 -6.46 -13.42
C VAL A 37 6.46 -5.47 -13.53
N ILE A 38 6.34 -4.27 -12.95
CA ILE A 38 7.41 -3.27 -12.96
C ILE A 38 8.66 -3.81 -12.27
N TYR A 39 8.52 -4.44 -11.11
CA TYR A 39 9.66 -5.05 -10.41
C TYR A 39 10.31 -6.16 -11.22
N PHE A 40 9.52 -7.01 -11.89
CA PHE A 40 10.06 -8.02 -12.80
C PHE A 40 10.86 -7.37 -13.94
N LEU A 41 10.31 -6.35 -14.60
CA LEU A 41 10.98 -5.65 -15.70
C LEU A 41 12.28 -4.97 -15.24
N GLN A 42 12.32 -4.39 -14.03
CA GLN A 42 13.56 -3.85 -13.45
C GLN A 42 14.66 -4.92 -13.37
N ASN A 43 14.30 -6.18 -13.02
CA ASN A 43 15.27 -7.26 -12.83
C ASN A 43 15.68 -7.98 -14.14
N VAL A 44 15.02 -7.70 -15.27
CA VAL A 44 15.38 -8.29 -16.58
C VAL A 44 15.99 -7.27 -17.55
N GLY A 45 16.54 -6.16 -17.02
CA GLY A 45 17.36 -5.24 -17.80
C GLY A 45 16.69 -3.91 -18.18
N PHE A 46 15.48 -3.61 -17.68
CA PHE A 46 14.78 -2.34 -17.93
C PHE A 46 14.84 -1.35 -16.76
N GLU A 47 15.75 -1.56 -15.80
CA GLU A 47 15.81 -0.74 -14.57
C GLU A 47 16.01 0.74 -14.88
N GLU A 48 17.01 1.08 -15.69
CA GLU A 48 17.32 2.48 -16.04
C GLU A 48 16.12 3.18 -16.70
N LEU A 49 15.47 2.54 -17.67
CA LEU A 49 14.29 3.07 -18.35
C LEU A 49 13.13 3.30 -17.37
N ILE A 50 12.88 2.33 -16.48
CA ILE A 50 11.78 2.40 -15.52
C ILE A 50 12.04 3.52 -14.50
N VAL A 51 13.25 3.62 -13.98
CA VAL A 51 13.62 4.69 -13.06
C VAL A 51 13.50 6.04 -13.74
N ASP A 52 14.02 6.20 -14.95
CA ASP A 52 13.95 7.44 -15.73
C ASP A 52 12.50 7.90 -15.97
N LEU A 53 11.60 6.98 -16.32
CA LEU A 53 10.20 7.29 -16.60
C LEU A 53 9.36 7.58 -15.36
N PHE A 54 9.67 6.97 -14.21
CA PHE A 54 8.75 6.89 -13.07
C PHE A 54 9.28 7.47 -11.76
N HIS A 55 10.53 7.97 -11.68
CA HIS A 55 11.04 8.62 -10.48
C HIS A 55 10.23 9.89 -10.13
N TYR A 56 10.29 10.32 -8.89
CA TYR A 56 9.71 11.59 -8.45
C TYR A 56 10.41 12.76 -9.18
N PRO A 57 9.73 13.89 -9.52
CA PRO A 57 10.37 14.99 -10.22
C PRO A 57 11.66 15.43 -9.53
N ALA A 58 12.79 15.37 -10.28
CA ALA A 58 14.12 15.74 -9.82
C ALA A 58 14.60 17.06 -10.41
N TYR A 59 14.01 17.45 -11.54
CA TYR A 59 14.38 18.63 -12.29
C TYR A 59 13.16 19.48 -12.62
N SER A 60 13.31 20.80 -12.75
CA SER A 60 12.21 21.73 -12.97
C SER A 60 11.40 21.49 -14.26
N TRP A 61 12.00 20.88 -15.28
CA TRP A 61 11.27 20.51 -16.51
C TRP A 61 10.36 19.28 -16.33
N GLU A 62 10.57 18.49 -15.28
CA GLU A 62 9.74 17.33 -14.95
C GLU A 62 8.52 17.70 -14.08
N ASP A 63 8.47 18.92 -13.56
CA ASP A 63 7.35 19.38 -12.71
C ASP A 63 5.99 19.33 -13.42
N GLN A 64 5.98 19.36 -14.77
CA GLN A 64 4.77 19.23 -15.56
C GLN A 64 4.41 17.76 -15.88
N GLU A 65 5.29 16.82 -15.57
CA GLU A 65 5.07 15.39 -15.73
C GLU A 65 4.31 14.83 -14.51
N ILE A 66 3.00 15.17 -14.45
CA ILE A 66 2.15 14.95 -13.27
C ILE A 66 2.15 13.49 -12.79
N TRP A 67 2.33 12.52 -13.69
CA TRP A 67 2.39 11.10 -13.31
C TRP A 67 3.54 10.79 -12.33
N ARG A 68 4.66 11.50 -12.38
CA ARG A 68 5.83 11.27 -11.51
C ARG A 68 5.53 11.46 -10.03
N TYR A 69 4.56 12.31 -9.69
CA TYR A 69 4.11 12.50 -8.30
C TYR A 69 3.45 11.26 -7.70
N PHE A 70 3.13 10.25 -8.52
CA PHE A 70 2.46 9.02 -8.12
C PHE A 70 3.28 7.77 -8.47
N THR A 71 4.00 7.78 -9.60
CA THR A 71 4.63 6.58 -10.16
C THR A 71 5.88 6.14 -9.42
N HIS A 72 6.55 7.01 -8.68
CA HIS A 72 7.62 6.60 -7.77
C HIS A 72 7.17 5.48 -6.80
N ALA A 73 5.86 5.40 -6.51
CA ALA A 73 5.29 4.42 -5.60
C ALA A 73 5.25 2.99 -6.19
N ILE A 74 5.32 2.81 -7.51
CA ILE A 74 5.28 1.47 -8.13
C ILE A 74 6.66 0.83 -8.29
N ILE A 75 7.76 1.58 -8.09
CA ILE A 75 9.13 1.10 -8.18
C ILE A 75 9.56 0.48 -6.85
N HIS A 76 10.27 -0.65 -6.88
CA HIS A 76 10.78 -1.30 -5.66
C HIS A 76 12.24 -1.72 -5.86
N LEU A 77 13.06 -1.57 -4.81
CA LEU A 77 14.50 -1.73 -4.89
C LEU A 77 15.01 -3.11 -4.44
N SER A 78 14.15 -3.93 -3.82
CA SER A 78 14.54 -5.27 -3.37
C SER A 78 13.33 -6.18 -3.14
N VAL A 79 13.59 -7.50 -3.13
CA VAL A 79 12.54 -8.51 -2.85
C VAL A 79 11.87 -8.29 -1.49
N PRO A 80 12.59 -8.10 -0.37
CA PRO A 80 11.92 -7.82 0.91
C PRO A 80 11.06 -6.54 0.85
N HIS A 81 11.52 -5.49 0.14
CA HIS A 81 10.81 -4.24 0.00
C HIS A 81 9.46 -4.41 -0.70
N ILE A 82 9.43 -5.08 -1.87
CA ILE A 82 8.18 -5.30 -2.59
C ILE A 82 7.25 -6.26 -1.85
N LEU A 83 7.76 -7.35 -1.28
CA LEU A 83 6.95 -8.32 -0.55
C LEU A 83 6.28 -7.69 0.68
N PHE A 84 7.02 -6.90 1.47
CA PHE A 84 6.45 -6.19 2.61
C PHE A 84 5.33 -5.26 2.19
N ASN A 85 5.58 -4.42 1.17
CA ASN A 85 4.59 -3.48 0.68
C ASN A 85 3.33 -4.17 0.14
N LEU A 86 3.50 -5.15 -0.75
CA LEU A 86 2.37 -5.81 -1.37
C LEU A 86 1.55 -6.66 -0.39
N SER A 87 2.19 -7.27 0.62
CA SER A 87 1.48 -8.03 1.65
C SER A 87 0.50 -7.16 2.43
N TRP A 88 0.95 -6.02 2.94
CA TRP A 88 0.10 -5.10 3.69
C TRP A 88 -0.93 -4.39 2.80
N PHE A 89 -0.52 -3.99 1.61
CA PHE A 89 -1.41 -3.36 0.64
C PHE A 89 -2.54 -4.30 0.22
N TRP A 90 -2.22 -5.57 -0.06
CA TRP A 90 -3.20 -6.59 -0.42
C TRP A 90 -4.19 -6.86 0.72
N LEU A 91 -3.66 -7.07 1.92
CA LEU A 91 -4.47 -7.44 3.08
C LEU A 91 -5.42 -6.31 3.48
N PHE A 92 -4.89 -5.16 3.80
CA PHE A 92 -5.68 -4.06 4.35
C PHE A 92 -6.20 -3.09 3.29
N GLY A 93 -5.46 -2.85 2.23
CA GLY A 93 -5.95 -2.07 1.08
C GLY A 93 -7.18 -2.74 0.46
N GLY A 94 -7.08 -4.06 0.22
CA GLY A 94 -8.22 -4.84 -0.24
C GLY A 94 -9.42 -4.82 0.72
N ALA A 95 -9.18 -4.83 2.03
CA ALA A 95 -10.24 -4.72 3.03
C ALA A 95 -10.94 -3.35 2.99
N ILE A 96 -10.16 -2.25 2.88
CA ILE A 96 -10.70 -0.89 2.70
C ILE A 96 -11.51 -0.81 1.41
N GLU A 97 -10.98 -1.31 0.29
CA GLU A 97 -11.64 -1.25 -1.01
C GLU A 97 -12.96 -2.01 -1.01
N ARG A 98 -13.00 -3.23 -0.45
CA ARG A 98 -14.23 -4.01 -0.32
C ARG A 98 -15.30 -3.32 0.53
N ARG A 99 -14.88 -2.60 1.57
CA ARG A 99 -15.80 -1.96 2.52
C ARG A 99 -16.30 -0.60 2.04
N PHE A 100 -15.42 0.21 1.46
CA PHE A 100 -15.73 1.60 1.10
C PHE A 100 -15.83 1.85 -0.40
N GLY A 101 -15.43 0.88 -1.22
CA GLY A 101 -15.48 0.95 -2.68
C GLY A 101 -14.19 1.42 -3.32
N SER A 102 -14.02 1.04 -4.60
CA SER A 102 -12.80 1.28 -5.37
C SER A 102 -12.46 2.76 -5.55
N PHE A 103 -13.47 3.63 -5.70
CA PHE A 103 -13.22 5.08 -5.85
C PHE A 103 -12.64 5.70 -4.59
N HIS A 104 -13.20 5.37 -3.42
CA HIS A 104 -12.66 5.84 -2.13
C HIS A 104 -11.22 5.37 -1.93
N PHE A 105 -10.97 4.08 -2.21
CA PHE A 105 -9.63 3.50 -2.06
C PHE A 105 -8.63 4.11 -3.04
N LEU A 106 -9.02 4.32 -4.31
CA LEU A 106 -8.17 4.98 -5.30
C LEU A 106 -7.78 6.40 -4.87
N LEU A 107 -8.72 7.17 -4.33
CA LEU A 107 -8.43 8.51 -3.81
C LEU A 107 -7.43 8.45 -2.64
N LEU A 108 -7.62 7.50 -1.70
CA LEU A 108 -6.67 7.30 -0.61
C LEU A 108 -5.27 6.99 -1.15
N VAL A 109 -5.15 6.09 -2.13
CA VAL A 109 -3.87 5.73 -2.77
C VAL A 109 -3.22 6.95 -3.42
N LEU A 110 -3.94 7.67 -4.29
CA LEU A 110 -3.39 8.80 -5.03
C LEU A 110 -2.96 9.93 -4.10
N VAL A 111 -3.82 10.32 -3.16
CA VAL A 111 -3.49 11.40 -2.22
C VAL A 111 -2.33 11.01 -1.31
N SER A 112 -2.30 9.77 -0.82
CA SER A 112 -1.18 9.33 0.02
C SER A 112 0.14 9.21 -0.75
N ALA A 113 0.14 8.76 -2.00
CA ALA A 113 1.34 8.75 -2.85
C ALA A 113 1.87 10.18 -3.05
N ALA A 114 1.00 11.11 -3.47
CA ALA A 114 1.39 12.50 -3.70
C ALA A 114 1.90 13.19 -2.44
N VAL A 115 1.18 13.10 -1.32
CA VAL A 115 1.54 13.76 -0.05
C VAL A 115 2.80 13.15 0.54
N SER A 116 2.90 11.81 0.62
CA SER A 116 4.08 11.17 1.18
C SER A 116 5.33 11.38 0.31
N GLY A 117 5.16 11.38 -1.01
CA GLY A 117 6.23 11.72 -1.95
C GLY A 117 6.70 13.16 -1.80
N ALA A 118 5.80 14.13 -1.71
CA ALA A 118 6.14 15.54 -1.53
C ALA A 118 6.88 15.77 -0.20
N VAL A 119 6.41 15.16 0.90
CA VAL A 119 7.07 15.27 2.20
C VAL A 119 8.45 14.61 2.17
N GLN A 120 8.58 13.42 1.57
CA GLN A 120 9.88 12.74 1.44
C GLN A 120 10.86 13.57 0.61
N ASN A 121 10.40 14.10 -0.54
CA ASN A 121 11.23 14.96 -1.39
C ASN A 121 11.72 16.21 -0.65
N TYR A 122 10.87 16.84 0.16
CA TYR A 122 11.24 18.02 0.95
C TYR A 122 12.40 17.73 1.92
N PHE A 123 12.41 16.54 2.56
CA PHE A 123 13.43 16.21 3.56
C PHE A 123 14.72 15.60 2.99
N THR A 124 14.64 14.82 1.90
CA THR A 124 15.78 14.02 1.41
C THR A 124 16.03 14.11 -0.09
N GLY A 125 15.23 14.91 -0.80
CA GLY A 125 15.30 14.99 -2.27
C GLY A 125 14.55 13.85 -2.97
N PRO A 126 14.59 13.79 -4.31
CA PRO A 126 13.71 12.97 -5.14
C PRO A 126 14.13 11.49 -5.25
N ALA A 127 15.29 11.11 -4.71
CA ALA A 127 15.83 9.75 -4.83
C ALA A 127 15.19 8.77 -3.83
N PHE A 128 13.88 8.54 -3.98
CA PHE A 128 13.13 7.57 -3.17
C PHE A 128 12.10 6.83 -4.02
N PHE A 129 11.80 5.59 -3.64
CA PHE A 129 10.90 4.70 -4.36
C PHE A 129 10.10 3.82 -3.42
N GLY A 130 8.94 3.35 -3.88
CA GLY A 130 8.15 2.32 -3.22
C GLY A 130 6.78 2.74 -2.75
N LEU A 131 5.91 1.75 -2.63
CA LEU A 131 4.52 1.92 -2.22
C LEU A 131 4.37 2.22 -0.71
N SER A 132 5.47 2.25 0.04
CA SER A 132 5.43 2.27 1.50
C SER A 132 4.71 3.47 2.11
N GLY A 133 4.81 4.67 1.52
CA GLY A 133 4.03 5.83 1.97
C GLY A 133 2.52 5.59 1.90
N VAL A 134 2.04 4.93 0.82
CA VAL A 134 0.65 4.50 0.67
C VAL A 134 0.31 3.38 1.66
N VAL A 135 1.20 2.41 1.83
CA VAL A 135 1.01 1.31 2.80
C VAL A 135 0.85 1.86 4.22
N TYR A 136 1.71 2.79 4.64
CA TYR A 136 1.56 3.42 5.95
C TYR A 136 0.26 4.24 6.08
N ALA A 137 -0.23 4.85 5.01
CA ALA A 137 -1.56 5.48 5.02
C ALA A 137 -2.68 4.44 5.20
N VAL A 138 -2.61 3.31 4.51
CA VAL A 138 -3.54 2.19 4.70
C VAL A 138 -3.50 1.68 6.14
N LEU A 139 -2.30 1.48 6.72
CA LEU A 139 -2.12 1.00 8.09
C LEU A 139 -2.64 2.00 9.14
N GLY A 140 -2.40 3.30 8.95
CA GLY A 140 -2.96 4.37 9.78
C GLY A 140 -4.48 4.42 9.71
N TYR A 141 -5.04 4.28 8.50
CA TYR A 141 -6.48 4.25 8.28
C TYR A 141 -7.15 3.08 9.03
N VAL A 142 -6.66 1.84 8.83
CA VAL A 142 -7.27 0.68 9.49
C VAL A 142 -7.11 0.73 11.01
N LEU A 143 -5.97 1.22 11.51
CA LEU A 143 -5.72 1.36 12.94
C LEU A 143 -6.75 2.28 13.60
N VAL A 144 -6.97 3.49 13.07
CA VAL A 144 -7.89 4.45 13.69
C VAL A 144 -9.34 4.01 13.54
N VAL A 145 -9.71 3.43 12.39
CA VAL A 145 -11.08 2.92 12.19
C VAL A 145 -11.36 1.75 13.12
N ASP A 146 -10.45 0.79 13.26
CA ASP A 146 -10.64 -0.35 14.15
C ASP A 146 -10.65 0.07 15.63
N LYS A 147 -9.88 1.09 16.00
CA LYS A 147 -9.90 1.68 17.34
C LYS A 147 -11.24 2.33 17.69
N LEU A 148 -11.86 3.02 16.71
CA LEU A 148 -13.15 3.71 16.89
C LEU A 148 -14.36 2.77 16.72
N HIS A 149 -14.21 1.75 15.91
CA HIS A 149 -15.22 0.74 15.60
C HIS A 149 -14.57 -0.65 15.68
N PRO A 150 -14.46 -1.22 16.89
CA PRO A 150 -13.77 -2.50 17.11
C PRO A 150 -14.25 -3.62 16.19
N HIS A 151 -13.33 -4.48 15.79
CA HIS A 151 -13.54 -5.59 14.86
C HIS A 151 -13.91 -5.18 13.43
N SER A 152 -13.66 -3.91 13.06
CA SER A 152 -13.86 -3.45 11.67
C SER A 152 -12.90 -4.09 10.68
N PHE A 153 -11.68 -4.38 11.11
CA PHE A 153 -10.62 -4.97 10.30
C PHE A 153 -9.94 -6.18 10.97
N ASP A 154 -10.43 -6.61 12.13
CA ASP A 154 -9.92 -7.76 12.88
C ASP A 154 -8.38 -7.71 13.05
N LEU A 155 -7.88 -6.56 13.52
CA LEU A 155 -6.45 -6.34 13.66
C LEU A 155 -5.87 -7.28 14.73
N PRO A 156 -4.71 -7.91 14.47
CA PRO A 156 -4.08 -8.81 15.44
C PRO A 156 -3.64 -8.05 16.70
N GLU A 157 -3.57 -8.76 17.81
CA GLU A 157 -2.97 -8.23 19.04
C GLU A 157 -1.54 -7.72 18.76
N GLY A 158 -1.19 -6.58 19.36
CA GLY A 158 0.12 -5.98 19.15
C GLY A 158 0.30 -5.24 17.81
N PHE A 159 -0.72 -5.14 16.95
CA PHE A 159 -0.64 -4.46 15.66
C PHE A 159 -0.07 -3.02 15.78
N PHE A 160 -0.55 -2.24 16.75
CA PHE A 160 -0.02 -0.89 17.00
C PHE A 160 1.46 -0.93 17.40
N THR A 161 1.85 -1.85 18.29
CA THR A 161 3.25 -2.01 18.70
C THR A 161 4.14 -2.37 17.52
N MET A 162 3.69 -3.28 16.66
CA MET A 162 4.39 -3.65 15.42
C MET A 162 4.61 -2.45 14.49
N LEU A 163 3.58 -1.61 14.31
CA LEU A 163 3.68 -0.38 13.50
C LEU A 163 4.69 0.59 14.10
N LEU A 164 4.63 0.80 15.42
CA LEU A 164 5.56 1.69 16.12
C LEU A 164 7.01 1.20 16.01
N VAL A 165 7.24 -0.10 16.21
CA VAL A 165 8.56 -0.72 16.03
C VAL A 165 9.05 -0.55 14.59
N GLY A 166 8.18 -0.76 13.59
CA GLY A 166 8.51 -0.56 12.17
C GLY A 166 8.90 0.89 11.85
N LEU A 167 8.16 1.86 12.37
CA LEU A 167 8.48 3.28 12.20
C LEU A 167 9.81 3.64 12.89
N LEU A 168 10.03 3.18 14.12
CA LEU A 168 11.27 3.42 14.86
C LEU A 168 12.47 2.75 14.20
N PHE A 169 12.29 1.54 13.65
CA PHE A 169 13.34 0.85 12.91
C PHE A 169 13.86 1.67 11.75
N GLY A 170 13.00 2.44 11.07
CA GLY A 170 13.40 3.33 9.98
C GLY A 170 14.49 4.33 10.37
N PHE A 171 14.56 4.76 11.63
CA PHE A 171 15.58 5.71 12.11
C PHE A 171 16.92 5.04 12.45
N ILE A 172 16.90 3.75 12.78
CA ILE A 172 18.14 3.02 13.09
C ILE A 172 18.64 2.21 11.89
N SER A 173 17.82 2.00 10.87
CA SER A 173 18.14 1.23 9.67
C SER A 173 19.38 1.72 8.90
N PRO A 174 19.72 3.04 8.87
CA PRO A 174 20.96 3.50 8.23
C PRO A 174 22.23 2.93 8.88
N LEU A 175 22.19 2.55 10.17
CA LEU A 175 23.31 1.89 10.85
C LEU A 175 23.60 0.50 10.26
N PHE A 176 22.63 -0.09 9.55
CA PHE A 176 22.73 -1.38 8.86
C PHE A 176 22.88 -1.21 7.34
N GLY A 177 23.14 0.02 6.85
CA GLY A 177 23.26 0.30 5.42
C GLY A 177 21.91 0.31 4.67
N ILE A 178 20.77 0.35 5.38
CA ILE A 178 19.43 0.35 4.81
C ILE A 178 18.85 1.76 4.91
N ASN A 179 18.61 2.41 3.76
CA ASN A 179 17.97 3.71 3.73
C ASN A 179 16.45 3.56 3.59
N ILE A 180 15.72 4.05 4.57
CA ILE A 180 14.26 4.01 4.61
C ILE A 180 13.69 5.42 4.50
N GLY A 181 12.61 5.57 3.72
CA GLY A 181 11.90 6.84 3.53
C GLY A 181 11.03 7.22 4.73
N ASN A 182 11.66 7.56 5.87
CA ASN A 182 10.97 7.84 7.12
C ASN A 182 9.93 8.95 7.01
N ALA A 183 10.22 10.00 6.24
CA ALA A 183 9.30 11.11 6.05
C ALA A 183 8.04 10.68 5.29
N ALA A 184 8.18 9.82 4.28
CA ALA A 184 7.04 9.22 3.58
C ALA A 184 6.21 8.30 4.49
N HIS A 185 6.87 7.49 5.32
CA HIS A 185 6.18 6.59 6.25
C HIS A 185 5.35 7.36 7.28
N ILE A 186 5.96 8.35 7.94
CA ILE A 186 5.28 9.16 8.97
C ILE A 186 4.15 9.98 8.35
N SER A 187 4.38 10.67 7.25
CA SER A 187 3.36 11.49 6.61
C SER A 187 2.21 10.65 6.04
N GLY A 188 2.52 9.50 5.43
CA GLY A 188 1.51 8.53 5.01
C GLY A 188 0.68 8.05 6.19
N PHE A 189 1.31 7.63 7.27
CA PHE A 189 0.63 7.15 8.48
C PHE A 189 -0.31 8.21 9.08
N ILE A 190 0.17 9.44 9.24
CA ILE A 190 -0.64 10.57 9.74
C ILE A 190 -1.83 10.82 8.81
N LEU A 191 -1.60 10.87 7.50
CA LEU A 191 -2.68 11.04 6.52
C LEU A 191 -3.74 9.95 6.67
N GLY A 192 -3.31 8.69 6.80
CA GLY A 192 -4.21 7.56 7.01
C GLY A 192 -5.04 7.68 8.29
N LEU A 193 -4.42 8.07 9.41
CA LEU A 193 -5.13 8.33 10.67
C LEU A 193 -6.21 9.40 10.49
N VAL A 194 -5.86 10.54 9.86
CA VAL A 194 -6.80 11.64 9.62
C VAL A 194 -7.94 11.18 8.72
N TRP A 195 -7.62 10.53 7.61
CA TRP A 195 -8.63 10.08 6.64
C TRP A 195 -9.59 9.04 7.23
N GLY A 196 -9.05 8.03 7.92
CA GLY A 196 -9.86 7.02 8.61
C GLY A 196 -10.74 7.61 9.70
N PHE A 197 -10.22 8.59 10.46
CA PHE A 197 -11.01 9.32 11.46
C PHE A 197 -12.19 10.05 10.82
N LEU A 198 -11.95 10.82 9.76
CA LEU A 198 -13.01 11.54 9.05
C LEU A 198 -14.03 10.57 8.46
N GLN A 199 -13.56 9.49 7.84
CA GLN A 199 -14.42 8.46 7.26
C GLN A 199 -15.31 7.79 8.31
N SER A 200 -14.79 7.52 9.51
CA SER A 200 -15.54 6.91 10.61
C SER A 200 -16.67 7.81 11.14
N LYS A 201 -16.54 9.13 10.99
CA LYS A 201 -17.59 10.09 11.38
C LYS A 201 -18.68 10.24 10.31
N ILE A 202 -18.32 10.11 9.02
CA ILE A 202 -19.26 10.31 7.90
C ILE A 202 -20.12 9.06 7.64
N ASN A 203 -19.56 7.87 7.79
CA ASN A 203 -20.18 6.61 7.37
C ASN A 203 -20.46 5.64 8.53
N ILE A 204 -21.02 6.14 9.64
CA ILE A 204 -21.34 5.31 10.83
C ILE A 204 -22.12 4.03 10.47
N LYS A 205 -23.05 4.11 9.52
CA LYS A 205 -23.86 2.95 9.05
C LYS A 205 -23.05 1.81 8.38
N LYS A 206 -21.81 2.06 7.97
CA LYS A 206 -20.95 1.01 7.40
C LYS A 206 -20.19 0.23 8.46
N PHE A 207 -20.29 0.66 9.72
CA PHE A 207 -19.63 0.04 10.87
C PHE A 207 -20.59 -0.65 11.83
N SER A 208 -21.89 -0.44 11.67
CA SER A 208 -22.97 -1.19 12.33
C SER A 208 -23.36 -2.41 11.48
#